data_d6f6753ace62876dfe7c20dfcf2d6d12
#
_entry.id   d6f6753ace62876dfe7c20dfcf2d6d12
#
_cell.length_a   1.000
_cell.length_b   1.000
_cell.length_c   1.000
_cell.angle_alpha   90.00
_cell.angle_beta   90.00
_cell.angle_gamma   90.00
#
_symmetry.space_group_name_H-M   'P 1'
#
loop_
_entity.id
_entity.type
_entity.pdbx_description
1 polymer ?
#
loop_
_entity_poly.entity_id
_entity_poly.type
_entity_poly.pdbx_seq_one_letter_code
_entity_poly.pdbx_strand_id
1 'polypeptide(L)'
;VLVDPATGRERLGPPPEPADLAWLERWWPLSPGRRAEIGRTRDEAWASVLGRLTRGRAIAVDYAHPVDNRPPCGTLCGYRDGTLVPPIPDGSCDITAHVALDSCAATAPAGRTVTRLTTQREALRALGLTGARPPIELAHTAPREYLRALARAGEEAELIDPTGLGGFGWLCHDIG
;
A
#
# COMPACT_ATOMS: atom_id res chain seq x y z
N VAL A 1 12.93 14.85 -11.36
CA VAL A 1 12.56 14.53 -12.75
C VAL A 1 11.35 15.35 -13.15
N LEU A 2 11.32 15.87 -14.39
CA LEU A 2 10.15 16.50 -15.02
C LEU A 2 9.63 15.56 -16.10
N VAL A 3 8.30 15.47 -16.22
CA VAL A 3 7.62 14.58 -17.16
C VAL A 3 6.83 15.40 -18.16
N ASP A 4 6.95 15.09 -19.44
CA ASP A 4 6.08 15.60 -20.49
C ASP A 4 4.71 14.92 -20.38
N PRO A 5 3.61 15.66 -20.14
CA PRO A 5 2.31 15.05 -19.86
C PRO A 5 1.68 14.32 -21.06
N ALA A 6 2.08 14.67 -22.28
CA ALA A 6 1.52 14.04 -23.48
C ALA A 6 2.25 12.76 -23.90
N THR A 7 3.54 12.64 -23.54
CA THR A 7 4.40 11.55 -24.05
C THR A 7 4.98 10.69 -22.95
N GLY A 8 4.90 11.10 -21.69
CA GLY A 8 5.57 10.47 -20.55
C GLY A 8 7.11 10.61 -20.58
N ARG A 9 7.67 11.37 -21.53
CA ARG A 9 9.14 11.53 -21.62
C ARG A 9 9.68 12.31 -20.44
N GLU A 10 10.71 11.76 -19.84
CA GLU A 10 11.35 12.32 -18.66
C GLU A 10 12.59 13.11 -19.01
N ARG A 11 12.85 14.16 -18.23
CA ARG A 11 14.11 14.92 -18.25
C ARG A 11 14.50 15.33 -16.84
N LEU A 12 15.77 15.56 -16.62
CA LEU A 12 16.24 16.10 -15.35
C LEU A 12 15.66 17.50 -15.14
N GLY A 13 15.12 17.71 -13.96
CA GLY A 13 14.65 19.01 -13.47
C GLY A 13 15.66 19.68 -12.56
N PRO A 14 15.26 20.77 -11.88
CA PRO A 14 16.06 21.38 -10.83
C PRO A 14 16.30 20.37 -9.69
N PRO A 15 17.30 20.62 -8.83
CA PRO A 15 17.48 19.85 -7.61
C PRO A 15 16.20 19.81 -6.77
N PRO A 16 15.95 18.73 -6.01
CA PRO A 16 14.85 18.68 -5.04
C PRO A 16 14.99 19.78 -3.98
N GLU A 17 13.86 20.17 -3.40
CA GLU A 17 13.86 21.12 -2.28
C GLU A 17 14.56 20.53 -1.04
N PRO A 18 15.10 21.36 -0.12
CA PRO A 18 15.76 20.86 1.09
C PRO A 18 14.88 19.92 1.93
N ALA A 19 13.58 20.17 2.00
CA ALA A 19 12.64 19.30 2.73
C ALA A 19 12.49 17.93 2.07
N ASP A 20 12.53 17.87 0.75
CA ASP A 20 12.47 16.61 -0.02
C ASP A 20 13.77 15.81 0.11
N LEU A 21 14.91 16.51 0.12
CA LEU A 21 16.21 15.88 0.39
C LEU A 21 16.26 15.28 1.79
N ALA A 22 15.80 16.01 2.82
CA ALA A 22 15.74 15.51 4.19
C ALA A 22 14.81 14.28 4.30
N TRP A 23 13.69 14.28 3.57
CA TRP A 23 12.80 13.11 3.49
C TRP A 23 13.50 11.92 2.86
N LEU A 24 14.20 12.11 1.73
CA LEU A 24 14.97 11.06 1.05
C LEU A 24 16.05 10.47 1.95
N GLU A 25 16.84 11.32 2.59
CA GLU A 25 17.92 10.90 3.50
C GLU A 25 17.39 10.00 4.63
N ARG A 26 16.24 10.32 5.17
CA ARG A 26 15.62 9.58 6.27
C ARG A 26 14.92 8.31 5.82
N TRP A 27 14.14 8.37 4.74
CA TRP A 27 13.18 7.32 4.40
C TRP A 27 13.55 6.51 3.16
N TRP A 28 14.30 7.09 2.23
CA TRP A 28 14.69 6.41 1.00
C TRP A 28 16.09 6.86 0.55
N PRO A 29 17.14 6.53 1.34
CA PRO A 29 18.51 6.93 1.00
C PRO A 29 18.91 6.33 -0.35
N LEU A 30 19.40 7.19 -1.24
CA LEU A 30 19.70 6.83 -2.62
C LEU A 30 21.22 6.75 -2.86
N SER A 31 21.63 5.70 -3.56
CA SER A 31 22.93 5.66 -4.22
C SER A 31 22.85 6.36 -5.59
N PRO A 32 23.98 6.89 -6.13
CA PRO A 32 24.00 7.49 -7.46
C PRO A 32 23.40 6.58 -8.55
N GLY A 33 22.59 7.15 -9.45
CA GLY A 33 21.92 6.43 -10.52
C GLY A 33 20.65 5.68 -10.09
N ARG A 34 20.22 5.77 -8.82
CA ARG A 34 18.98 5.20 -8.34
C ARG A 34 17.84 6.21 -8.40
N ARG A 35 16.61 5.70 -8.25
CA ARG A 35 15.36 6.46 -8.31
C ARG A 35 14.52 6.21 -7.08
N ALA A 36 13.83 7.24 -6.58
CA ALA A 36 12.85 7.15 -5.51
C ALA A 36 11.63 8.02 -5.80
N GLU A 37 10.51 7.66 -5.21
CA GLU A 37 9.29 8.47 -5.13
C GLU A 37 9.23 9.15 -3.75
N ILE A 38 9.28 10.50 -3.75
CA ILE A 38 9.23 11.28 -2.52
C ILE A 38 7.81 11.29 -1.96
N GLY A 39 7.63 10.74 -0.75
CA GLY A 39 6.33 10.57 -0.12
C GLY A 39 5.90 11.71 0.82
N ARG A 40 6.67 12.80 0.94
CA ARG A 40 6.41 13.87 1.92
C ARG A 40 4.99 14.43 1.86
N THR A 41 4.48 14.74 0.69
CA THR A 41 3.10 15.26 0.54
C THR A 41 2.03 14.24 0.93
N ARG A 42 2.31 12.95 0.73
CA ARG A 42 1.44 11.84 1.18
C ARG A 42 1.46 11.71 2.70
N ASP A 43 2.62 11.85 3.32
CA ASP A 43 2.78 11.86 4.77
C ASP A 43 2.01 13.03 5.40
N GLU A 44 2.10 14.22 4.82
CA GLU A 44 1.36 15.42 5.24
C GLU A 44 -0.16 15.21 5.10
N ALA A 45 -0.61 14.63 3.99
CA ALA A 45 -2.03 14.31 3.79
C ALA A 45 -2.52 13.30 4.83
N TRP A 46 -1.76 12.25 5.12
CA TRP A 46 -2.10 11.26 6.15
C TRP A 46 -2.13 11.90 7.54
N ALA A 47 -1.13 12.71 7.88
CA ALA A 47 -1.11 13.47 9.14
C ALA A 47 -2.34 14.37 9.29
N SER A 48 -2.78 15.02 8.21
CA SER A 48 -4.02 15.83 8.20
C SER A 48 -5.27 15.00 8.50
N VAL A 49 -5.36 13.77 8.00
CA VAL A 49 -6.47 12.84 8.33
C VAL A 49 -6.43 12.50 9.81
N LEU A 50 -5.27 12.09 10.32
CA LEU A 50 -5.10 11.74 11.74
C LEU A 50 -5.40 12.92 12.67
N GLY A 51 -5.03 14.14 12.27
CA GLY A 51 -5.30 15.37 13.02
C GLY A 51 -6.79 15.70 13.20
N ARG A 52 -7.68 15.15 12.35
CA ARG A 52 -9.14 15.32 12.44
C ARG A 52 -9.80 14.30 13.36
N LEU A 53 -9.10 13.26 13.76
CA LEU A 53 -9.63 12.22 14.63
C LEU A 53 -9.34 12.58 16.11
N THR A 54 -10.39 12.72 16.88
CA THR A 54 -10.29 12.90 18.35
C THR A 54 -10.16 11.56 19.05
N ARG A 55 -10.85 10.54 18.55
CA ARG A 55 -10.84 9.14 19.02
C ARG A 55 -11.27 8.22 17.89
N GLY A 56 -10.65 7.05 17.79
CA GLY A 56 -11.05 6.03 16.82
C GLY A 56 -9.86 5.34 16.17
N ARG A 57 -10.11 4.76 15.01
CA ARG A 57 -9.12 4.01 14.25
C ARG A 57 -9.02 4.54 12.82
N ALA A 58 -7.81 4.79 12.35
CA ALA A 58 -7.50 5.03 10.95
C ALA A 58 -6.72 3.85 10.39
N ILE A 59 -7.15 3.36 9.21
CA ILE A 59 -6.49 2.26 8.51
C ILE A 59 -6.16 2.73 7.10
N ALA A 60 -4.91 2.49 6.66
CA ALA A 60 -4.49 2.61 5.28
C ALA A 60 -3.97 1.25 4.79
N VAL A 61 -4.43 0.84 3.62
CA VAL A 61 -4.02 -0.41 2.96
C VAL A 61 -3.58 -0.06 1.56
N ASP A 62 -2.36 -0.41 1.19
CA ASP A 62 -1.82 -0.09 -0.13
C ASP A 62 -0.63 -1.01 -0.47
N TYR A 63 -0.21 -1.00 -1.73
CA TYR A 63 1.11 -1.51 -2.12
C TYR A 63 2.18 -0.77 -1.34
N ALA A 64 3.07 -1.50 -0.69
CA ALA A 64 4.05 -0.89 0.21
C ALA A 64 5.42 -1.54 0.13
N HIS A 65 6.41 -0.80 0.62
CA HIS A 65 7.76 -1.31 0.85
C HIS A 65 8.35 -0.66 2.12
N PRO A 66 9.04 -1.43 2.95
CA PRO A 66 9.73 -0.92 4.14
C PRO A 66 11.08 -0.29 3.79
N VAL A 67 11.67 0.47 4.73
CA VAL A 67 12.94 1.19 4.55
C VAL A 67 14.13 0.29 4.21
N ASP A 68 14.12 -0.94 4.70
CA ASP A 68 15.17 -1.95 4.45
C ASP A 68 15.03 -2.69 3.12
N ASN A 69 13.92 -2.47 2.40
CA ASN A 69 13.65 -3.10 1.11
C ASN A 69 13.07 -2.11 0.08
N ARG A 70 13.67 -0.92 -0.02
CA ARG A 70 13.27 0.09 -1.02
C ARG A 70 13.62 -0.35 -2.44
N PRO A 71 12.67 -0.28 -3.38
CA PRO A 71 12.95 -0.57 -4.79
C PRO A 71 14.01 0.37 -5.37
N PRO A 72 15.08 -0.15 -6.00
CA PRO A 72 16.20 0.69 -6.45
C PRO A 72 15.90 1.59 -7.65
N CYS A 73 14.82 1.31 -8.38
CA CYS A 73 14.42 2.05 -9.58
C CYS A 73 13.05 2.72 -9.43
N GLY A 74 12.53 2.80 -8.20
CA GLY A 74 11.16 3.24 -7.95
C GLY A 74 10.12 2.19 -8.31
N THR A 75 8.85 2.57 -8.19
CA THR A 75 7.68 1.69 -8.38
C THR A 75 6.64 2.28 -9.32
N LEU A 76 6.86 3.51 -9.81
CA LEU A 76 5.90 4.22 -10.65
C LEU A 76 5.63 3.44 -11.95
N CYS A 77 4.38 3.13 -12.19
CA CYS A 77 3.92 2.40 -13.36
C CYS A 77 2.52 2.84 -13.79
N GLY A 78 2.11 2.45 -14.98
CA GLY A 78 0.74 2.65 -15.49
C GLY A 78 0.01 1.32 -15.67
N TYR A 79 -1.30 1.34 -15.53
CA TYR A 79 -2.19 0.21 -15.86
C TYR A 79 -3.27 0.65 -16.82
N ARG A 80 -3.47 -0.15 -17.89
CA ARG A 80 -4.56 0.02 -18.86
C ARG A 80 -5.13 -1.35 -19.18
N ASP A 81 -6.44 -1.51 -18.98
CA ASP A 81 -7.15 -2.79 -19.23
C ASP A 81 -6.46 -4.00 -18.56
N GLY A 82 -6.01 -3.82 -17.32
CA GLY A 82 -5.31 -4.84 -16.53
C GLY A 82 -3.88 -5.14 -17.00
N THR A 83 -3.33 -4.38 -17.94
CA THR A 83 -1.98 -4.57 -18.47
C THR A 83 -1.05 -3.44 -18.01
N LEU A 84 0.18 -3.80 -17.64
CA LEU A 84 1.23 -2.85 -17.29
C LEU A 84 1.68 -2.06 -18.52
N VAL A 85 1.68 -0.74 -18.41
CA VAL A 85 2.07 0.21 -19.46
C VAL A 85 2.97 1.30 -18.89
N PRO A 86 3.70 2.07 -19.74
CA PRO A 86 4.40 3.27 -19.27
C PRO A 86 3.43 4.28 -18.61
N PRO A 87 3.82 4.93 -17.52
CA PRO A 87 2.98 5.88 -16.79
C PRO A 87 2.92 7.24 -17.51
N ILE A 88 2.07 7.37 -18.54
CA ILE A 88 1.87 8.61 -19.28
C ILE A 88 0.73 9.40 -18.64
N PRO A 89 0.95 10.64 -18.14
CA PRO A 89 -0.06 11.38 -17.39
C PRO A 89 -1.04 12.14 -18.31
N ASP A 90 -1.51 11.49 -19.37
CA ASP A 90 -2.50 12.00 -20.34
C ASP A 90 -3.93 11.53 -20.06
N GLY A 91 -4.13 10.79 -18.97
CA GLY A 91 -5.42 10.20 -18.60
C GLY A 91 -5.73 8.88 -19.28
N SER A 92 -4.81 8.32 -20.08
CA SER A 92 -5.03 7.06 -20.82
C SER A 92 -4.74 5.79 -20.03
N CYS A 93 -4.20 5.91 -18.81
CA CYS A 93 -3.90 4.80 -17.91
C CYS A 93 -4.01 5.24 -16.45
N ASP A 94 -4.23 4.29 -15.56
CA ASP A 94 -4.10 4.51 -14.12
C ASP A 94 -2.62 4.54 -13.77
N ILE A 95 -2.17 5.62 -13.12
CA ILE A 95 -0.77 5.75 -12.67
C ILE A 95 -0.70 5.43 -11.19
N THR A 96 0.15 4.48 -10.84
CA THR A 96 0.34 4.03 -9.45
C THR A 96 1.80 3.99 -9.05
N ALA A 97 2.06 4.14 -7.76
CA ALA A 97 3.35 3.94 -7.12
C ALA A 97 3.12 3.34 -5.72
N HIS A 98 4.06 2.53 -5.25
CA HIS A 98 3.96 1.96 -3.92
C HIS A 98 4.21 3.02 -2.84
N VAL A 99 3.66 2.77 -1.65
CA VAL A 99 3.72 3.68 -0.52
C VAL A 99 4.85 3.29 0.45
N ALA A 100 5.63 4.26 0.87
CA ALA A 100 6.52 4.15 2.04
C ALA A 100 5.65 4.25 3.31
N LEU A 101 4.92 3.17 3.67
CA LEU A 101 3.97 3.19 4.80
C LEU A 101 4.64 3.44 6.16
N ASP A 102 5.91 3.12 6.30
CA ASP A 102 6.72 3.42 7.48
C ASP A 102 6.91 4.93 7.69
N SER A 103 7.05 5.72 6.61
CA SER A 103 7.09 7.18 6.72
C SER A 103 5.72 7.75 7.11
N CYS A 104 4.62 7.24 6.52
CA CYS A 104 3.27 7.57 6.93
C CYS A 104 3.01 7.20 8.41
N ALA A 105 3.48 6.03 8.85
CA ALA A 105 3.35 5.58 10.23
C ALA A 105 3.99 6.53 11.24
N ALA A 106 5.12 7.15 10.87
CA ALA A 106 5.85 8.09 11.71
C ALA A 106 5.16 9.46 11.87
N THR A 107 4.10 9.74 11.11
CA THR A 107 3.34 11.02 11.22
C THR A 107 2.33 11.04 12.35
N ALA A 108 2.13 9.91 13.03
CA ALA A 108 1.16 9.77 14.10
C ALA A 108 1.42 10.74 15.26
N PRO A 109 0.38 11.40 15.81
CA PRO A 109 0.53 12.25 16.98
C PRO A 109 1.08 11.48 18.17
N ALA A 110 2.18 12.00 18.76
CA ALA A 110 2.81 11.37 19.91
C ALA A 110 1.88 11.34 21.14
N GLY A 111 2.02 10.30 21.97
CA GLY A 111 1.41 10.21 23.30
C GLY A 111 -0.05 9.74 23.33
N ARG A 112 -0.75 9.70 22.21
CA ARG A 112 -2.15 9.26 22.14
C ARG A 112 -2.47 8.28 20.99
N THR A 113 -1.46 7.79 20.33
CA THR A 113 -1.64 6.91 19.17
C THR A 113 -0.86 5.61 19.36
N VAL A 114 -1.55 4.49 19.17
CA VAL A 114 -0.91 3.19 19.02
C VAL A 114 -0.85 2.88 17.52
N THR A 115 0.36 2.75 17.01
CA THR A 115 0.63 2.46 15.60
C THR A 115 0.98 1.00 15.40
N ARG A 116 0.34 0.36 14.43
CA ARG A 116 0.69 -0.99 13.95
C ARG A 116 0.88 -0.96 12.44
N LEU A 117 2.00 -1.50 11.97
CA LEU A 117 2.30 -1.70 10.57
C LEU A 117 2.53 -3.20 10.35
N THR A 118 1.74 -3.79 9.47
CA THR A 118 1.74 -5.23 9.19
C THR A 118 1.35 -5.48 7.73
N THR A 119 1.07 -6.71 7.34
CA THR A 119 0.50 -7.04 6.04
C THR A 119 -1.03 -7.22 6.13
N GLN A 120 -1.72 -7.08 4.99
CA GLN A 120 -3.16 -7.38 4.92
C GLN A 120 -3.44 -8.82 5.36
N ARG A 121 -2.59 -9.77 4.93
CA ARG A 121 -2.69 -11.17 5.36
C ARG A 121 -2.70 -11.32 6.87
N GLU A 122 -1.73 -10.70 7.57
CA GLU A 122 -1.61 -10.81 9.03
C GLU A 122 -2.79 -10.14 9.72
N ALA A 123 -3.19 -8.95 9.26
CA ALA A 123 -4.32 -8.22 9.81
C ALA A 123 -5.63 -9.02 9.67
N LEU A 124 -5.92 -9.56 8.48
CA LEU A 124 -7.14 -10.32 8.23
C LEU A 124 -7.14 -11.68 8.94
N ARG A 125 -5.99 -12.33 9.06
CA ARG A 125 -5.87 -13.56 9.87
C ARG A 125 -6.12 -13.30 11.36
N ALA A 126 -5.65 -12.18 11.89
CA ALA A 126 -5.94 -11.77 13.26
C ALA A 126 -7.45 -11.49 13.48
N LEU A 127 -8.19 -11.16 12.42
CA LEU A 127 -9.64 -11.00 12.42
C LEU A 127 -10.40 -12.34 12.18
N GLY A 128 -9.69 -13.46 11.99
CA GLY A 128 -10.25 -14.78 11.87
C GLY A 128 -10.43 -15.31 10.45
N LEU A 129 -9.96 -14.59 9.41
CA LEU A 129 -9.99 -15.12 8.04
C LEU A 129 -8.94 -16.23 7.90
N THR A 130 -9.36 -17.38 7.42
CA THR A 130 -8.48 -18.54 7.26
C THR A 130 -8.28 -18.97 5.82
N GLY A 131 -9.28 -18.75 4.95
CA GLY A 131 -9.35 -19.30 3.60
C GLY A 131 -9.49 -20.83 3.60
N ALA A 132 -9.84 -21.42 4.75
CA ALA A 132 -9.94 -22.87 4.88
C ALA A 132 -11.17 -23.41 4.15
N ARG A 133 -10.96 -24.45 3.34
CA ARG A 133 -12.06 -25.13 2.66
C ARG A 133 -12.99 -25.81 3.65
N PRO A 134 -14.32 -25.77 3.40
CA PRO A 134 -15.29 -26.48 4.23
C PRO A 134 -15.06 -28.01 4.15
N PRO A 135 -15.43 -28.76 5.19
CA PRO A 135 -15.29 -30.21 5.19
C PRO A 135 -16.14 -30.83 4.09
N ILE A 136 -15.60 -31.85 3.41
CA ILE A 136 -16.24 -32.46 2.24
C ILE A 136 -17.55 -33.16 2.60
N GLU A 137 -17.73 -33.59 3.86
CA GLU A 137 -18.94 -34.19 4.39
C GLU A 137 -20.16 -33.26 4.24
N LEU A 138 -19.92 -31.93 4.31
CA LEU A 138 -20.96 -30.93 4.11
C LEU A 138 -21.51 -30.97 2.67
N ALA A 139 -20.69 -31.38 1.68
CA ALA A 139 -21.15 -31.54 0.29
C ALA A 139 -22.21 -32.64 0.15
N HIS A 140 -22.15 -33.66 1.00
CA HIS A 140 -23.12 -34.78 0.99
C HIS A 140 -24.37 -34.45 1.78
N THR A 141 -24.25 -33.75 2.92
CA THR A 141 -25.37 -33.48 3.83
C THR A 141 -26.11 -32.19 3.50
N ALA A 142 -25.40 -31.14 3.03
CA ALA A 142 -25.94 -29.81 2.70
C ALA A 142 -25.24 -29.20 1.49
N PRO A 143 -25.44 -29.69 0.26
CA PRO A 143 -24.67 -29.27 -0.93
C PRO A 143 -24.67 -27.76 -1.22
N ARG A 144 -25.84 -27.10 -1.01
CA ARG A 144 -25.97 -25.66 -1.21
C ARG A 144 -25.14 -24.84 -0.22
N GLU A 145 -25.06 -25.30 1.03
CA GLU A 145 -24.23 -24.66 2.06
C GLU A 145 -22.75 -24.88 1.80
N TYR A 146 -22.40 -26.10 1.37
CA TYR A 146 -21.03 -26.40 0.95
C TYR A 146 -20.54 -25.45 -0.14
N LEU A 147 -21.35 -25.24 -1.20
CA LEU A 147 -20.98 -24.34 -2.31
C LEU A 147 -20.80 -22.88 -1.85
N ARG A 148 -21.68 -22.40 -0.97
CA ARG A 148 -21.56 -21.05 -0.39
C ARG A 148 -20.31 -20.93 0.49
N ALA A 149 -20.03 -21.91 1.32
CA ALA A 149 -18.85 -21.93 2.17
C ALA A 149 -17.55 -22.02 1.34
N LEU A 150 -17.58 -22.82 0.26
CA LEU A 150 -16.44 -22.94 -0.63
C LEU A 150 -16.13 -21.63 -1.38
N ALA A 151 -17.17 -20.94 -1.89
CA ALA A 151 -17.01 -19.64 -2.53
C ALA A 151 -16.41 -18.62 -1.55
N ARG A 152 -16.93 -18.53 -0.34
CA ARG A 152 -16.39 -17.66 0.72
C ARG A 152 -14.95 -18.00 1.08
N ALA A 153 -14.61 -19.29 1.20
CA ALA A 153 -13.24 -19.72 1.45
C ALA A 153 -12.30 -19.31 0.32
N GLY A 154 -12.77 -19.32 -0.94
CA GLY A 154 -12.03 -18.81 -2.10
C GLY A 154 -11.74 -17.31 -2.00
N GLU A 155 -12.77 -16.51 -1.68
CA GLU A 155 -12.64 -15.06 -1.48
C GLU A 155 -11.68 -14.73 -0.32
N GLU A 156 -11.81 -15.44 0.80
CA GLU A 156 -10.90 -15.29 1.94
C GLU A 156 -9.45 -15.64 1.57
N ALA A 157 -9.26 -16.73 0.81
CA ALA A 157 -7.94 -17.16 0.36
C ALA A 157 -7.26 -16.10 -0.54
N GLU A 158 -8.03 -15.49 -1.46
CA GLU A 158 -7.55 -14.40 -2.33
C GLU A 158 -7.14 -13.17 -1.51
N LEU A 159 -7.95 -12.77 -0.54
CA LEU A 159 -7.67 -11.62 0.33
C LEU A 159 -6.40 -11.80 1.18
N ILE A 160 -6.05 -13.03 1.53
CA ILE A 160 -4.87 -13.35 2.36
C ILE A 160 -3.72 -13.98 1.58
N ASP A 161 -3.78 -14.03 0.26
CA ASP A 161 -2.67 -14.54 -0.57
C ASP A 161 -1.46 -13.60 -0.48
N PRO A 162 -0.29 -14.06 0.04
CA PRO A 162 0.88 -13.21 0.23
C PRO A 162 1.49 -12.71 -1.08
N THR A 163 1.20 -13.36 -2.21
CA THR A 163 1.67 -12.97 -3.54
C THR A 163 0.70 -12.04 -4.28
N GLY A 164 -0.49 -11.86 -3.72
CA GLY A 164 -1.56 -11.00 -4.21
C GLY A 164 -1.98 -9.97 -3.17
N LEU A 165 -3.28 -9.86 -2.91
CA LEU A 165 -3.89 -8.87 -2.02
C LEU A 165 -3.35 -8.96 -0.58
N GLY A 166 -3.04 -10.14 -0.08
CA GLY A 166 -2.51 -10.34 1.26
C GLY A 166 -1.12 -9.75 1.48
N GLY A 167 -0.40 -9.44 0.40
CA GLY A 167 0.91 -8.78 0.44
C GLY A 167 0.85 -7.27 0.64
N PHE A 168 -0.33 -6.64 0.58
CA PHE A 168 -0.47 -5.20 0.81
C PHE A 168 -0.01 -4.82 2.21
N GLY A 169 0.60 -3.64 2.33
CA GLY A 169 0.91 -3.05 3.63
C GLY A 169 -0.39 -2.61 4.33
N TRP A 170 -0.46 -2.85 5.62
CA TRP A 170 -1.60 -2.50 6.47
C TRP A 170 -1.13 -1.63 7.62
N LEU A 171 -1.37 -0.34 7.51
CA LEU A 171 -1.08 0.65 8.55
C LEU A 171 -2.35 0.91 9.36
N CYS A 172 -2.26 0.77 10.67
CA CYS A 172 -3.36 1.05 11.60
C CYS A 172 -2.89 2.00 12.71
N HIS A 173 -3.64 3.06 12.92
CA HIS A 173 -3.51 3.99 14.04
C HIS A 173 -4.74 3.92 14.91
N ASP A 174 -4.60 3.50 16.16
CA ASP A 174 -5.62 3.62 17.19
C ASP A 174 -5.36 4.91 17.98
N ILE A 175 -6.33 5.81 17.96
CA ILE A 175 -6.27 7.13 18.59
C ILE A 175 -7.24 7.16 19.77
N GLY A 176 -6.74 7.44 20.97
CA GLY A 176 -7.52 7.43 22.20
C GLY A 176 -7.14 8.53 23.19
#